data_a06aeff554a8dd5fd539888e79f51135
#
_entry.id   a06aeff554a8dd5fd539888e79f51135
#
_cell.length_a   1.000
_cell.length_b   1.000
_cell.length_c   1.000
_cell.angle_alpha   90.00
_cell.angle_beta   90.00
_cell.angle_gamma   90.00
#
_symmetry.space_group_name_H-M   'P 1'
#
loop_
_entity.id
_entity.type
_entity.pdbx_description
1 polymer ?
#
loop_
_entity_poly.entity_id
_entity_poly.type
_entity_poly.pdbx_seq_one_letter_code
_entity_poly.pdbx_strand_id
1 'polypeptide(L)'
;MAGARRKWVAPGLILQARRHDSRQHPPEPGPVVRFGLTASKKVGNAVARNRARRRLRAAAMELLAAHGAPGYDLVLIARSETLVRGYADLKADITLGLKRLGAWRDGGQPS
;
A
#
# COMPACT_ATOMS: atom_id res chain seq x y z
N MET A 1 0.23 -11.88 -18.59
CA MET A 1 0.93 -10.70 -18.98
C MET A 1 1.60 -10.04 -17.79
N ALA A 2 2.88 -9.91 -17.83
CA ALA A 2 3.64 -9.35 -16.72
C ALA A 2 3.30 -7.88 -16.55
N GLY A 3 3.25 -7.41 -15.32
CA GLY A 3 3.01 -6.02 -15.05
C GLY A 3 1.57 -5.60 -15.03
N ALA A 4 0.64 -6.54 -15.07
CA ALA A 4 -0.76 -6.17 -14.95
C ALA A 4 -1.00 -5.47 -13.61
N ARG A 5 -1.60 -4.29 -13.66
CA ARG A 5 -1.90 -3.52 -12.46
C ARG A 5 -3.24 -3.97 -11.91
N ARG A 6 -3.27 -4.23 -10.62
CA ARG A 6 -4.48 -4.61 -9.93
C ARG A 6 -4.84 -3.56 -8.91
N LYS A 7 -6.12 -3.39 -8.66
CA LYS A 7 -6.61 -2.33 -7.78
C LYS A 7 -7.62 -2.88 -6.79
N TRP A 8 -7.56 -2.38 -5.58
CA TRP A 8 -8.52 -2.68 -4.52
C TRP A 8 -9.02 -1.36 -3.94
N VAL A 9 -10.32 -1.16 -3.96
CA VAL A 9 -10.93 0.06 -3.43
C VAL A 9 -11.48 -0.23 -2.03
N ALA A 10 -11.00 0.52 -1.06
CA ALA A 10 -11.45 0.41 0.33
C ALA A 10 -12.03 1.74 0.78
N PRO A 11 -12.76 1.76 1.90
CA PRO A 11 -13.29 3.04 2.40
C PRO A 11 -12.21 4.08 2.66
N GLY A 12 -11.08 3.66 3.22
CA GLY A 12 -10.03 4.59 3.62
C GLY A 12 -8.98 4.89 2.58
N LEU A 13 -8.90 4.11 1.51
CA LEU A 13 -7.90 4.32 0.47
C LEU A 13 -8.16 3.43 -0.72
N ILE A 14 -7.42 3.69 -1.79
CA ILE A 14 -7.37 2.77 -2.92
C ILE A 14 -5.97 2.21 -2.96
N LEU A 15 -5.85 0.90 -3.05
CA LEU A 15 -4.56 0.23 -3.11
C LEU A 15 -4.37 -0.33 -4.51
N GLN A 16 -3.23 -0.02 -5.11
CA GLN A 16 -2.85 -0.60 -6.39
C GLN A 16 -1.60 -1.43 -6.20
N ALA A 17 -1.55 -2.57 -6.86
CA ALA A 17 -0.39 -3.43 -6.81
C ALA A 17 0.03 -3.80 -8.22
N ARG A 18 1.34 -3.79 -8.44
CA ARG A 18 1.92 -4.22 -9.69
C ARG A 18 3.08 -5.14 -9.38
N ARG A 19 3.11 -6.28 -10.02
CA ARG A 19 4.19 -7.22 -9.83
C ARG A 19 5.42 -6.76 -10.60
N HIS A 20 6.58 -6.87 -9.97
CA HIS A 20 7.82 -6.51 -10.65
C HIS A 20 8.08 -7.46 -11.82
N ASP A 21 8.60 -6.90 -12.89
CA ASP A 21 9.15 -7.70 -13.95
C ASP A 21 10.64 -7.83 -13.67
N SER A 22 11.09 -9.02 -13.35
CA SER A 22 12.47 -9.25 -12.98
C SER A 22 13.44 -8.90 -14.09
N ARG A 23 12.98 -8.83 -15.32
CA ARG A 23 13.84 -8.46 -16.44
C ARG A 23 14.15 -6.97 -16.45
N GLN A 24 13.30 -6.16 -15.87
CA GLN A 24 13.44 -4.72 -15.91
C GLN A 24 14.19 -4.17 -14.72
N HIS A 25 14.32 -4.96 -13.68
CA HIS A 25 14.93 -4.49 -12.44
C HIS A 25 16.06 -5.42 -12.05
N PRO A 26 17.23 -4.87 -11.78
CA PRO A 26 18.31 -5.70 -11.26
C PRO A 26 17.87 -6.28 -9.93
N PRO A 27 18.33 -7.50 -9.60
CA PRO A 27 18.00 -8.09 -8.33
C PRO A 27 18.53 -7.23 -7.19
N GLU A 28 17.70 -7.02 -6.19
CA GLU A 28 18.10 -6.26 -5.03
C GLU A 28 18.47 -7.20 -3.90
N PRO A 29 19.42 -6.80 -3.08
CA PRO A 29 19.77 -7.64 -1.94
C PRO A 29 18.61 -7.69 -0.97
N GLY A 30 18.13 -8.87 -0.70
CA GLY A 30 17.07 -9.08 0.25
C GLY A 30 15.69 -8.74 -0.31
N PRO A 31 14.67 -9.00 0.47
CA PRO A 31 13.30 -8.69 0.07
C PRO A 31 13.06 -7.20 0.17
N VAL A 32 12.57 -6.60 -0.90
CA VAL A 32 12.28 -5.17 -0.95
C VAL A 32 10.84 -5.00 -1.36
N VAL A 33 10.11 -4.19 -0.61
CA VAL A 33 8.76 -3.79 -0.96
C VAL A 33 8.78 -2.29 -1.19
N ARG A 34 8.37 -1.88 -2.36
CA ARG A 34 8.30 -0.46 -2.70
C ARG A 34 6.87 0.00 -2.64
N PHE A 35 6.67 1.18 -2.10
CA PHE A 35 5.34 1.76 -2.15
C PHE A 35 5.42 3.26 -2.33
N GLY A 36 4.41 3.79 -3.01
CA GLY A 36 4.25 5.21 -3.20
C GLY A 36 2.92 5.66 -2.61
N LEU A 37 2.83 6.94 -2.34
CA LEU A 37 1.64 7.54 -1.76
C LEU A 37 1.20 8.70 -2.64
N THR A 38 -0.08 8.75 -2.94
CA THR A 38 -0.64 9.87 -3.69
C THR A 38 -1.89 10.41 -3.00
N ALA A 39 -2.15 11.68 -3.21
CA ALA A 39 -3.37 12.31 -2.72
C ALA A 39 -3.77 13.38 -3.72
N SER A 40 -4.97 13.27 -4.27
CA SER A 40 -5.47 14.23 -5.23
C SER A 40 -6.13 15.41 -4.53
N LYS A 41 -6.50 16.40 -5.33
CA LYS A 41 -7.19 17.58 -4.81
C LYS A 41 -8.54 17.23 -4.19
N LYS A 42 -9.10 16.08 -4.52
CA LYS A 42 -10.36 15.63 -3.92
C LYS A 42 -10.24 15.38 -2.43
N VAL A 43 -9.04 15.11 -1.94
CA VAL A 43 -8.81 14.90 -0.52
C VAL A 43 -8.93 16.22 0.24
N GLY A 44 -8.50 17.31 -0.37
CA GLY A 44 -8.54 18.62 0.25
C GLY A 44 -7.35 19.47 -0.18
N ASN A 45 -7.03 20.47 0.63
CA ASN A 45 -5.91 21.36 0.34
C ASN A 45 -4.58 20.66 0.62
N ALA A 46 -3.48 21.38 0.44
CA ALA A 46 -2.14 20.80 0.60
C ALA A 46 -1.92 20.24 2.00
N VAL A 47 -2.41 20.91 3.03
CA VAL A 47 -2.27 20.44 4.40
C VAL A 47 -3.02 19.14 4.59
N ALA A 48 -4.25 19.06 4.09
CA ALA A 48 -5.06 17.85 4.19
C ALA A 48 -4.41 16.70 3.43
N ARG A 49 -3.89 16.98 2.23
CA ARG A 49 -3.24 15.94 1.44
C ARG A 49 -1.98 15.43 2.12
N ASN A 50 -1.20 16.30 2.73
CA ASN A 50 -0.02 15.88 3.46
C ASN A 50 -0.38 15.03 4.67
N ARG A 51 -1.44 15.41 5.39
CA ARG A 51 -1.92 14.63 6.52
C ARG A 51 -2.36 13.25 6.09
N ALA A 52 -3.12 13.17 4.99
CA ALA A 52 -3.57 11.89 4.48
C ALA A 52 -2.39 10.99 4.11
N ARG A 53 -1.40 11.53 3.42
CA ARG A 53 -0.21 10.77 3.05
C ARG A 53 0.55 10.28 4.28
N ARG A 54 0.68 11.12 5.30
CA ARG A 54 1.36 10.71 6.53
C ARG A 54 0.64 9.59 7.25
N ARG A 55 -0.69 9.66 7.31
CA ARG A 55 -1.47 8.60 7.93
C ARG A 55 -1.30 7.29 7.18
N LEU A 56 -1.39 7.32 5.86
CA LEU A 56 -1.20 6.13 5.05
C LEU A 56 0.22 5.59 5.14
N ARG A 57 1.21 6.49 5.16
CA ARG A 57 2.60 6.07 5.29
C ARG A 57 2.84 5.34 6.60
N ALA A 58 2.34 5.88 7.70
CA ALA A 58 2.54 5.24 9.00
C ALA A 58 1.91 3.86 9.02
N ALA A 59 0.68 3.75 8.56
CA ALA A 59 -0.01 2.46 8.53
C ALA A 59 0.68 1.48 7.59
N ALA A 60 1.09 1.95 6.41
CA ALA A 60 1.73 1.08 5.42
C ALA A 60 3.08 0.60 5.90
N MET A 61 3.89 1.47 6.48
CA MET A 61 5.21 1.06 6.95
C MET A 61 5.10 0.01 8.04
N GLU A 62 4.15 0.17 8.93
CA GLU A 62 3.94 -0.79 10.01
C GLU A 62 3.56 -2.16 9.45
N LEU A 63 2.64 -2.17 8.48
CA LEU A 63 2.17 -3.44 7.92
C LEU A 63 3.15 -4.06 6.94
N LEU A 64 3.76 -3.25 6.10
CA LEU A 64 4.65 -3.79 5.06
C LEU A 64 5.97 -4.27 5.62
N ALA A 65 6.42 -3.70 6.73
CA ALA A 65 7.62 -4.21 7.38
C ALA A 65 7.46 -5.66 7.82
N ALA A 66 6.25 -6.03 8.23
CA ALA A 66 5.99 -7.38 8.73
C ALA A 66 5.41 -8.30 7.66
N HIS A 67 4.60 -7.77 6.76
CA HIS A 67 3.77 -8.59 5.90
C HIS A 67 3.87 -8.27 4.41
N GLY A 68 4.71 -7.33 4.03
CA GLY A 68 4.83 -7.00 2.62
C GLY A 68 5.48 -8.12 1.83
N ALA A 69 4.85 -8.54 0.75
CA ALA A 69 5.44 -9.54 -0.12
C ALA A 69 6.43 -8.86 -1.06
N PRO A 70 7.65 -9.36 -1.15
CA PRO A 70 8.63 -8.77 -2.07
C PRO A 70 8.21 -8.98 -3.52
N GLY A 71 8.70 -8.13 -4.39
CA GLY A 71 8.43 -8.25 -5.81
C GLY A 71 7.21 -7.48 -6.28
N TYR A 72 6.64 -6.63 -5.42
CA TYR A 72 5.50 -5.79 -5.79
C TYR A 72 5.84 -4.32 -5.62
N ASP A 73 5.29 -3.52 -6.53
CA ASP A 73 5.19 -2.08 -6.34
C ASP A 73 3.77 -1.79 -5.90
N LEU A 74 3.64 -1.06 -4.82
CA LEU A 74 2.34 -0.72 -4.26
C LEU A 74 2.14 0.78 -4.35
N VAL A 75 0.92 1.20 -4.66
CA VAL A 75 0.56 2.61 -4.62
C VAL A 75 -0.67 2.73 -3.73
N LEU A 76 -0.55 3.57 -2.71
CA LEU A 76 -1.67 3.86 -1.82
C LEU A 76 -2.20 5.24 -2.18
N ILE A 77 -3.46 5.26 -2.58
CA ILE A 77 -4.11 6.48 -3.05
C ILE A 77 -5.06 6.95 -1.97
N ALA A 78 -4.81 8.14 -1.44
CA ALA A 78 -5.65 8.70 -0.39
C ALA A 78 -7.02 9.07 -0.93
N ARG A 79 -8.01 8.89 -0.08
CA ARG A 79 -9.38 9.34 -0.33
C ARG A 79 -9.74 10.35 0.76
N SER A 80 -10.86 11.05 0.57
CA SER A 80 -11.31 11.98 1.61
C SER A 80 -11.51 11.26 2.95
N GLU A 81 -11.94 10.00 2.91
CA GLU A 81 -12.13 9.21 4.13
C GLU A 81 -10.83 8.93 4.86
N THR A 82 -9.69 8.99 4.18
CA THR A 82 -8.40 8.76 4.81
C THR A 82 -8.20 9.66 6.03
N LEU A 83 -8.71 10.88 5.97
CA LEU A 83 -8.52 11.86 7.03
C LEU A 83 -9.33 11.56 8.28
N VAL A 84 -10.49 10.94 8.13
CA VAL A 84 -11.42 10.74 9.23
C VAL A 84 -11.51 9.29 9.68
N ARG A 85 -11.00 8.39 8.90
CA ARG A 85 -11.07 6.98 9.25
C ARG A 85 -10.10 6.67 10.38
N GLY A 86 -10.53 5.83 11.33
CA GLY A 86 -9.66 5.44 12.45
C GLY A 86 -8.39 4.78 11.97
N TYR A 87 -7.31 4.94 12.72
CA TYR A 87 -6.01 4.39 12.31
C TYR A 87 -6.07 2.87 12.19
N ALA A 88 -6.71 2.21 13.15
CA ALA A 88 -6.86 0.75 13.09
C ALA A 88 -7.66 0.33 11.87
N ASP A 89 -8.66 1.12 11.49
CA ASP A 89 -9.46 0.82 10.32
C ASP A 89 -8.66 1.02 9.04
N LEU A 90 -7.79 2.02 8.99
CA LEU A 90 -6.89 2.19 7.84
C LEU A 90 -5.98 0.97 7.69
N LYS A 91 -5.44 0.48 8.79
CA LYS A 91 -4.59 -0.71 8.75
C LYS A 91 -5.38 -1.92 8.28
N ALA A 92 -6.61 -2.06 8.74
CA ALA A 92 -7.46 -3.15 8.29
C ALA A 92 -7.75 -3.06 6.79
N ASP A 93 -8.00 -1.86 6.30
CA ASP A 93 -8.23 -1.65 4.86
C ASP A 93 -7.02 -2.06 4.04
N ILE A 94 -5.82 -1.67 4.49
CA ILE A 94 -4.60 -2.02 3.79
C ILE A 94 -4.36 -3.52 3.84
N THR A 95 -4.56 -4.13 5.01
CA THR A 95 -4.39 -5.57 5.18
C THR A 95 -5.28 -6.35 4.23
N LEU A 96 -6.56 -5.98 4.19
CA LEU A 96 -7.50 -6.66 3.31
C LEU A 96 -7.13 -6.48 1.85
N GLY A 97 -6.73 -5.26 1.48
CA GLY A 97 -6.31 -4.99 0.11
C GLY A 97 -5.09 -5.80 -0.29
N LEU A 98 -4.10 -5.88 0.58
CA LEU A 98 -2.91 -6.68 0.30
C LEU A 98 -3.25 -8.15 0.11
N LYS A 99 -4.13 -8.68 0.95
CA LYS A 99 -4.55 -10.07 0.81
C LYS A 99 -5.31 -10.30 -0.48
N ARG A 100 -6.20 -9.38 -0.83
CA ARG A 100 -7.00 -9.51 -2.04
C ARG A 100 -6.17 -9.38 -3.32
N LEU A 101 -5.10 -8.59 -3.25
CA LEU A 101 -4.23 -8.41 -4.41
C LEU A 101 -3.09 -9.42 -4.46
N GLY A 102 -2.99 -10.28 -3.46
CA GLY A 102 -1.94 -11.30 -3.43
C GLY A 102 -0.59 -10.78 -3.00
N ALA A 103 -0.54 -9.62 -2.39
CA ALA A 103 0.71 -8.99 -1.96
C ALA A 103 0.92 -9.11 -0.45
N TRP A 104 0.17 -9.94 0.21
CA TRP A 104 0.28 -10.18 1.65
C TRP A 104 1.15 -11.40 1.91
N ARG A 105 2.05 -11.27 2.86
CA ARG A 105 2.86 -12.38 3.34
C ARG A 105 2.61 -12.54 4.82
N ASP A 106 2.50 -13.77 5.29
CA ASP A 106 2.30 -14.07 6.72
C ASP A 106 3.56 -13.81 7.53
N GLY A 107 4.34 -12.92 7.10
CA GLY A 107 5.63 -12.54 7.57
C GLY A 107 6.03 -13.03 8.93
N GLY A 108 7.07 -13.71 9.02
CA GLY A 108 7.65 -14.07 10.26
C GLY A 108 6.87 -15.05 11.09
N GLN A 109 5.75 -15.49 10.65
CA GLN A 109 5.00 -16.44 11.41
C GLN A 109 5.69 -17.79 11.32
N PRO A 110 6.38 -18.23 12.34
CA PRO A 110 6.97 -19.55 12.29
C PRO A 110 5.84 -20.51 12.41
N SER A 111 5.42 -20.99 11.45
CA SER A 111 4.32 -21.94 11.65
C SER A 111 4.87 -23.31 11.78
#